data_de031a70f3538713fbbb9ecc51e386d4
#
_entry.id   de031a70f3538713fbbb9ecc51e386d4
#
_cell.length_a   1.000
_cell.length_b   1.000
_cell.length_c   1.000
_cell.angle_alpha   90.00
_cell.angle_beta   90.00
_cell.angle_gamma   90.00
#
_symmetry.space_group_name_H-M   'P 1'
#
loop_
_entity.id
_entity.type
_entity.pdbx_description
1 polymer ?
#
loop_
_entity_poly.entity_id
_entity_poly.type
_entity_poly.pdbx_seq_one_letter_code
_entity_poly.pdbx_strand_id
1 'polypeptide(L)'
;MALTRLTLRDFRNHGATRLDAMATFNVLTGENGAGKTNVLEAISLFAPGRGLRRAQPLDMAAANGAGGFAVAADLEHGTIALGTTTAPTAPNRRTVRINGAEGPSTRLAEWLSITWLTPAMDRLFAEGASARRRFVDRLVLTVEPAHARRATRYETALRERNRLLSDPAEPDPAWLDALEGQLAECGAAIAAARRTLVRRLDYAIAAEPDGPFARPLLAYTGETSDDAVALAAMLKDTRRRDRAAGRTLVGPHRDDLAVTMAAKNVPAEHCSTGEQKAMLISIVLAHAELGDDSARPRLLLLDEIAAHLDPLRRTALYARLGASGAQVWMTGTEPAPFADLPATSTFWHVADGGVERA
;
A
#
# COMPACT_ATOMS: atom_id res chain seq x y z
N MET A 1 -19.84 6.78 0.28
CA MET A 1 -19.35 5.38 0.22
C MET A 1 -18.43 5.23 -0.99
N ALA A 2 -17.31 4.50 -0.84
CA ALA A 2 -16.33 4.39 -1.90
C ALA A 2 -16.72 3.33 -2.93
N LEU A 3 -16.62 2.08 -2.56
CA LEU A 3 -16.91 0.92 -3.39
C LEU A 3 -18.39 0.53 -3.22
N THR A 4 -19.12 0.40 -4.30
CA THR A 4 -20.55 0.05 -4.27
C THR A 4 -20.84 -1.32 -4.87
N ARG A 5 -19.93 -1.82 -5.73
CA ARG A 5 -19.95 -3.15 -6.29
C ARG A 5 -18.54 -3.67 -6.48
N LEU A 6 -18.34 -4.97 -6.26
CA LEU A 6 -17.10 -5.69 -6.58
C LEU A 6 -17.49 -6.99 -7.31
N THR A 7 -16.81 -7.27 -8.42
CA THR A 7 -16.96 -8.52 -9.17
C THR A 7 -15.61 -9.16 -9.39
N LEU A 8 -15.50 -10.45 -9.09
CA LEU A 8 -14.33 -11.27 -9.36
C LEU A 8 -14.70 -12.39 -10.33
N ARG A 9 -13.86 -12.65 -11.30
CA ARG A 9 -13.96 -13.80 -12.20
C ARG A 9 -12.61 -14.47 -12.34
N ASP A 10 -12.60 -15.78 -12.11
CA ASP A 10 -11.40 -16.62 -12.18
C ASP A 10 -10.22 -16.05 -11.38
N PHE A 11 -10.50 -15.46 -10.21
CA PHE A 11 -9.50 -14.81 -9.37
C PHE A 11 -9.21 -15.67 -8.12
N ARG A 12 -8.01 -16.22 -8.00
CA ARG A 12 -7.61 -17.11 -6.92
C ARG A 12 -8.55 -18.33 -6.83
N ASN A 13 -9.27 -18.48 -5.71
CA ASN A 13 -10.30 -19.52 -5.54
C ASN A 13 -11.71 -19.04 -5.88
N HIS A 14 -11.89 -17.78 -6.30
CA HIS A 14 -13.18 -17.23 -6.70
C HIS A 14 -13.41 -17.45 -8.19
N GLY A 15 -14.32 -18.34 -8.58
CA GLY A 15 -14.71 -18.54 -9.98
C GLY A 15 -15.58 -17.40 -10.51
N ALA A 16 -16.68 -17.10 -9.79
CA ALA A 16 -17.55 -15.96 -10.08
C ALA A 16 -18.12 -15.46 -8.74
N THR A 17 -17.68 -14.29 -8.30
CA THR A 17 -18.13 -13.67 -7.06
C THR A 17 -18.55 -12.25 -7.31
N ARG A 18 -19.71 -11.87 -6.74
CA ARG A 18 -20.23 -10.50 -6.80
C ARG A 18 -20.68 -10.07 -5.41
N LEU A 19 -20.19 -8.91 -5.00
CA LEU A 19 -20.61 -8.24 -3.79
C LEU A 19 -21.28 -6.92 -4.16
N ASP A 20 -22.46 -6.68 -3.60
CA ASP A 20 -23.26 -5.45 -3.74
C ASP A 20 -23.68 -4.98 -2.33
N ALA A 21 -24.25 -3.79 -2.22
CA ALA A 21 -24.80 -3.25 -0.96
C ALA A 21 -23.77 -3.17 0.18
N MET A 22 -22.60 -2.64 -0.15
CA MET A 22 -21.52 -2.42 0.81
C MET A 22 -21.83 -1.28 1.76
N ALA A 23 -21.31 -1.35 2.98
CA ALA A 23 -21.44 -0.35 4.02
C ALA A 23 -20.10 0.37 4.28
N THR A 24 -20.10 1.24 5.29
CA THR A 24 -18.85 1.83 5.80
C THR A 24 -17.93 0.75 6.37
N PHE A 25 -18.49 -0.22 7.10
CA PHE A 25 -17.77 -1.42 7.56
C PHE A 25 -18.27 -2.64 6.82
N ASN A 26 -17.35 -3.40 6.23
CA ASN A 26 -17.60 -4.65 5.52
C ASN A 26 -16.72 -5.74 6.15
N VAL A 27 -17.33 -6.79 6.64
CA VAL A 27 -16.65 -7.88 7.34
C VAL A 27 -16.82 -9.17 6.55
N LEU A 28 -15.69 -9.82 6.24
CA LEU A 28 -15.63 -11.12 5.59
C LEU A 28 -15.27 -12.19 6.63
N THR A 29 -16.17 -13.09 6.94
CA THR A 29 -15.95 -14.20 7.87
C THR A 29 -15.97 -15.55 7.16
N GLY A 30 -15.36 -16.57 7.76
CA GLY A 30 -15.29 -17.92 7.22
C GLY A 30 -14.00 -18.63 7.62
N GLU A 31 -13.87 -19.89 7.30
CA GLU A 31 -12.71 -20.70 7.65
C GLU A 31 -11.39 -20.20 7.01
N ASN A 32 -10.25 -20.66 7.55
CA ASN A 32 -8.97 -20.39 6.96
C ASN A 32 -8.87 -21.04 5.57
N GLY A 33 -8.39 -20.29 4.59
CA GLY A 33 -8.33 -20.75 3.20
C GLY A 33 -9.62 -20.53 2.38
N ALA A 34 -10.74 -20.15 2.98
CA ALA A 34 -12.02 -19.94 2.28
C ALA A 34 -11.98 -18.87 1.17
N GLY A 35 -11.02 -17.92 1.22
CA GLY A 35 -10.88 -16.88 0.19
C GLY A 35 -11.05 -15.44 0.68
N LYS A 36 -11.26 -15.23 1.99
CA LYS A 36 -11.44 -13.88 2.58
C LYS A 36 -10.35 -12.88 2.17
N THR A 37 -9.09 -13.23 2.39
CA THR A 37 -7.94 -12.40 1.99
C THR A 37 -7.85 -12.21 0.48
N ASN A 38 -8.38 -13.15 -0.32
CA ASN A 38 -8.40 -13.04 -1.78
C ASN A 38 -9.35 -11.91 -2.24
N VAL A 39 -10.45 -11.68 -1.53
CA VAL A 39 -11.32 -10.52 -1.77
C VAL A 39 -10.57 -9.20 -1.48
N LEU A 40 -9.86 -9.12 -0.33
CA LEU A 40 -9.03 -7.93 -0.03
C LEU A 40 -7.91 -7.75 -1.07
N GLU A 41 -7.28 -8.85 -1.51
CA GLU A 41 -6.27 -8.80 -2.56
C GLU A 41 -6.85 -8.24 -3.87
N ALA A 42 -8.03 -8.69 -4.27
CA ALA A 42 -8.72 -8.17 -5.44
C ALA A 42 -8.97 -6.66 -5.36
N ILE A 43 -9.49 -6.17 -4.22
CA ILE A 43 -9.69 -4.73 -3.98
C ILE A 43 -8.36 -3.97 -4.06
N SER A 44 -7.29 -4.52 -3.47
CA SER A 44 -5.97 -3.89 -3.46
C SER A 44 -5.34 -3.71 -4.85
N LEU A 45 -5.82 -4.44 -5.86
CA LEU A 45 -5.39 -4.28 -7.25
C LEU A 45 -5.86 -2.95 -7.87
N PHE A 46 -6.81 -2.26 -7.28
CA PHE A 46 -7.19 -0.90 -7.68
C PHE A 46 -6.26 0.18 -7.11
N ALA A 47 -5.21 -0.19 -6.37
CA ALA A 47 -4.06 0.67 -6.09
C ALA A 47 -2.97 0.47 -7.15
N PRO A 48 -2.07 1.47 -7.36
CA PRO A 48 -0.85 1.27 -8.13
C PRO A 48 0.01 0.13 -7.57
N GLY A 49 0.67 -0.61 -8.47
CA GLY A 49 1.53 -1.73 -8.08
C GLY A 49 0.86 -3.10 -8.19
N ARG A 50 1.27 -4.07 -7.37
CA ARG A 50 0.90 -5.49 -7.46
C ARG A 50 -0.06 -5.97 -6.37
N GLY A 51 -0.80 -5.04 -5.75
CA GLY A 51 -1.72 -5.37 -4.66
C GLY A 51 -1.02 -5.79 -3.36
N LEU A 52 -1.81 -6.25 -2.39
CA LEU A 52 -1.36 -6.48 -1.02
C LEU A 52 -0.32 -7.63 -0.87
N ARG A 53 -0.46 -8.73 -1.63
CA ARG A 53 0.49 -9.86 -1.60
C ARG A 53 1.65 -9.73 -2.59
N ARG A 54 1.60 -8.75 -3.51
CA ARG A 54 2.61 -8.52 -4.55
C ARG A 54 2.85 -9.72 -5.47
N ALA A 55 1.85 -10.57 -5.62
CA ALA A 55 1.91 -11.75 -6.48
C ALA A 55 2.13 -11.38 -7.96
N GLN A 56 2.65 -12.31 -8.74
CA GLN A 56 2.67 -12.17 -10.20
C GLN A 56 1.24 -12.29 -10.74
N PRO A 57 0.90 -11.61 -11.84
CA PRO A 57 -0.45 -11.69 -12.40
C PRO A 57 -0.90 -13.12 -12.71
N LEU A 58 0.00 -13.97 -13.20
CA LEU A 58 -0.27 -15.40 -13.46
C LEU A 58 -0.72 -16.14 -12.20
N ASP A 59 -0.09 -15.86 -11.06
CA ASP A 59 -0.40 -16.51 -9.78
C ASP A 59 -1.75 -16.08 -9.18
N MET A 60 -2.37 -15.03 -9.72
CA MET A 60 -3.66 -14.52 -9.28
C MET A 60 -4.85 -15.18 -10.01
N ALA A 61 -4.60 -15.81 -11.16
CA ALA A 61 -5.64 -16.54 -11.90
C ALA A 61 -6.06 -17.80 -11.13
N ALA A 62 -7.32 -18.18 -11.27
CA ALA A 62 -7.84 -19.44 -10.70
C ALA A 62 -7.13 -20.64 -11.33
N ALA A 63 -6.72 -21.61 -10.49
CA ALA A 63 -6.00 -22.81 -10.97
C ALA A 63 -6.80 -23.63 -12.00
N ASN A 64 -8.11 -23.65 -11.84
CA ASN A 64 -9.04 -24.38 -12.73
C ASN A 64 -9.76 -23.43 -13.73
N GLY A 65 -9.30 -22.17 -13.86
CA GLY A 65 -9.88 -21.18 -14.76
C GLY A 65 -9.27 -21.24 -16.17
N ALA A 66 -9.71 -20.33 -17.03
CA ALA A 66 -9.25 -20.21 -18.42
C ALA A 66 -7.81 -19.66 -18.57
N GLY A 67 -7.06 -19.43 -17.48
CA GLY A 67 -5.67 -18.94 -17.50
C GLY A 67 -5.55 -17.40 -17.43
N GLY A 68 -6.62 -16.70 -17.12
CA GLY A 68 -6.65 -15.26 -16.84
C GLY A 68 -7.64 -14.96 -15.74
N PHE A 69 -7.71 -13.69 -15.30
CA PHE A 69 -8.69 -13.25 -14.32
C PHE A 69 -9.28 -11.88 -14.68
N ALA A 70 -10.42 -11.56 -14.08
CA ALA A 70 -10.99 -10.21 -14.10
C ALA A 70 -11.46 -9.80 -12.72
N VAL A 71 -11.12 -8.56 -12.32
CA VAL A 71 -11.65 -7.88 -11.16
C VAL A 71 -12.23 -6.55 -11.62
N ALA A 72 -13.48 -6.30 -11.27
CA ALA A 72 -14.17 -5.05 -11.60
C ALA A 72 -14.81 -4.46 -10.35
N ALA A 73 -14.83 -3.14 -10.27
CA ALA A 73 -15.43 -2.40 -9.18
C ALA A 73 -16.16 -1.16 -9.69
N ASP A 74 -17.32 -0.87 -9.09
CA ASP A 74 -18.04 0.38 -9.28
C ASP A 74 -17.85 1.25 -8.03
N LEU A 75 -17.54 2.52 -8.26
CA LEU A 75 -17.44 3.55 -7.22
C LEU A 75 -18.63 4.51 -7.35
N GLU A 76 -19.01 5.17 -6.26
CA GLU A 76 -19.96 6.26 -6.21
C GLU A 76 -21.27 5.96 -6.99
N HIS A 77 -21.89 4.84 -6.66
CA HIS A 77 -23.13 4.38 -7.30
C HIS A 77 -23.04 4.18 -8.82
N GLY A 78 -21.86 3.74 -9.31
CA GLY A 78 -21.67 3.37 -10.70
C GLY A 78 -21.22 4.50 -11.62
N THR A 79 -20.92 5.68 -11.09
CA THR A 79 -20.38 6.79 -11.89
C THR A 79 -18.95 6.53 -12.37
N ILE A 80 -18.19 5.70 -11.65
CA ILE A 80 -16.82 5.33 -12.00
C ILE A 80 -16.70 3.82 -12.01
N ALA A 81 -16.33 3.24 -13.15
CA ALA A 81 -16.05 1.82 -13.29
C ALA A 81 -14.54 1.58 -13.40
N LEU A 82 -14.01 0.77 -12.49
CA LEU A 82 -12.63 0.32 -12.49
C LEU A 82 -12.57 -1.15 -12.88
N GLY A 83 -11.59 -1.52 -13.70
CA GLY A 83 -11.36 -2.89 -14.10
C GLY A 83 -9.87 -3.24 -14.13
N THR A 84 -9.52 -4.46 -13.75
CA THR A 84 -8.20 -5.02 -13.97
C THR A 84 -8.31 -6.47 -14.40
N THR A 85 -7.58 -6.83 -15.45
CA THR A 85 -7.69 -8.15 -16.09
C THR A 85 -6.33 -8.66 -16.53
N THR A 86 -6.24 -9.99 -16.67
CA THR A 86 -5.22 -10.65 -17.50
C THR A 86 -5.92 -11.52 -18.53
N ALA A 87 -5.29 -11.68 -19.69
CA ALA A 87 -5.81 -12.59 -20.73
C ALA A 87 -5.07 -13.95 -20.70
N PRO A 88 -5.71 -15.06 -21.06
CA PRO A 88 -5.05 -16.36 -21.17
C PRO A 88 -3.84 -16.33 -22.12
N THR A 89 -3.90 -15.52 -23.17
CA THR A 89 -2.81 -15.33 -24.15
C THR A 89 -1.66 -14.45 -23.64
N ALA A 90 -1.89 -13.69 -22.53
CA ALA A 90 -0.91 -12.81 -21.91
C ALA A 90 -1.06 -12.79 -20.39
N PRO A 91 -0.87 -13.94 -19.69
CA PRO A 91 -1.25 -14.09 -18.28
C PRO A 91 -0.38 -13.24 -17.33
N ASN A 92 0.81 -12.83 -17.76
CA ASN A 92 1.71 -11.96 -17.00
C ASN A 92 1.48 -10.46 -17.27
N ARG A 93 0.61 -10.11 -18.23
CA ARG A 93 0.30 -8.73 -18.57
C ARG A 93 -1.04 -8.31 -17.96
N ARG A 94 -0.96 -7.52 -16.89
CA ARG A 94 -2.13 -6.92 -16.28
C ARG A 94 -2.56 -5.68 -17.06
N THR A 95 -3.80 -5.65 -17.50
CA THR A 95 -4.46 -4.51 -18.13
C THR A 95 -5.36 -3.82 -17.11
N VAL A 96 -5.34 -2.49 -17.08
CA VAL A 96 -6.21 -1.66 -16.24
C VAL A 96 -7.13 -0.83 -17.11
N ARG A 97 -8.40 -0.75 -16.73
CA ARG A 97 -9.42 0.08 -17.39
C ARG A 97 -10.09 0.99 -16.38
N ILE A 98 -10.33 2.23 -16.80
CA ILE A 98 -11.05 3.24 -16.04
C ILE A 98 -12.15 3.76 -16.97
N ASN A 99 -13.41 3.56 -16.61
CA ASN A 99 -14.58 3.87 -17.47
C ASN A 99 -14.44 3.27 -18.88
N GLY A 100 -13.96 2.03 -18.96
CA GLY A 100 -13.76 1.31 -20.23
C GLY A 100 -12.47 1.63 -20.97
N ALA A 101 -11.80 2.76 -20.69
CA ALA A 101 -10.54 3.15 -21.33
C ALA A 101 -9.33 2.48 -20.68
N GLU A 102 -8.44 1.90 -21.48
CA GLU A 102 -7.17 1.33 -20.99
C GLU A 102 -6.20 2.43 -20.59
N GLY A 103 -5.42 2.15 -19.53
CA GLY A 103 -4.42 3.07 -19.05
C GLY A 103 -3.40 2.42 -18.10
N PRO A 104 -2.33 3.14 -17.75
CA PRO A 104 -1.35 2.65 -16.80
C PRO A 104 -1.96 2.55 -15.39
N SER A 105 -1.54 1.54 -14.62
CA SER A 105 -2.02 1.33 -13.24
C SER A 105 -1.76 2.50 -12.30
N THR A 106 -0.79 3.37 -12.63
CA THR A 106 -0.50 4.58 -11.85
C THR A 106 -1.67 5.57 -11.81
N ARG A 107 -2.56 5.55 -12.83
CA ARG A 107 -3.76 6.40 -12.86
C ARG A 107 -4.83 5.98 -11.85
N LEU A 108 -4.81 4.76 -11.36
CA LEU A 108 -5.76 4.31 -10.33
C LEU A 108 -5.71 5.18 -9.07
N ALA A 109 -4.52 5.70 -8.71
CA ALA A 109 -4.36 6.60 -7.57
C ALA A 109 -5.11 7.93 -7.72
N GLU A 110 -5.53 8.30 -8.92
CA GLU A 110 -6.32 9.51 -9.19
C GLU A 110 -7.79 9.33 -8.79
N TRP A 111 -8.26 8.09 -8.67
CA TRP A 111 -9.68 7.74 -8.47
C TRP A 111 -9.98 7.13 -7.10
N LEU A 112 -9.02 6.44 -6.50
CA LEU A 112 -9.24 5.69 -5.28
C LEU A 112 -7.96 5.66 -4.43
N SER A 113 -8.12 5.89 -3.15
CA SER A 113 -7.07 5.77 -2.14
C SER A 113 -7.23 4.47 -1.37
N ILE A 114 -6.23 3.57 -1.40
CA ILE A 114 -6.30 2.29 -0.72
C ILE A 114 -5.08 2.10 0.18
N THR A 115 -5.34 1.89 1.46
CA THR A 115 -4.34 1.46 2.44
C THR A 115 -4.71 0.09 2.99
N TRP A 116 -3.73 -0.70 3.40
CA TRP A 116 -3.98 -2.02 3.99
C TRP A 116 -3.01 -2.34 5.11
N LEU A 117 -3.49 -3.19 5.99
CA LEU A 117 -2.72 -3.83 7.04
C LEU A 117 -2.98 -5.33 7.00
N THR A 118 -1.92 -6.13 6.92
CA THR A 118 -1.99 -7.60 6.81
C THR A 118 -1.00 -8.24 7.79
N PRO A 119 -1.20 -9.51 8.18
CA PRO A 119 -0.29 -10.22 9.07
C PRO A 119 1.17 -10.25 8.56
N ALA A 120 1.38 -10.27 7.23
CA ALA A 120 2.72 -10.20 6.65
C ALA A 120 3.48 -8.91 7.04
N MET A 121 2.77 -7.84 7.39
CA MET A 121 3.36 -6.58 7.81
C MET A 121 3.74 -6.53 9.28
N ASP A 122 3.36 -7.50 10.10
CA ASP A 122 3.72 -7.57 11.52
C ASP A 122 5.26 -7.62 11.72
N ARG A 123 6.01 -8.02 10.68
CA ARG A 123 7.47 -8.02 10.67
C ARG A 123 8.11 -6.81 9.98
N LEU A 124 7.32 -5.78 9.63
CA LEU A 124 7.78 -4.61 8.86
C LEU A 124 9.02 -3.95 9.47
N PHE A 125 9.07 -3.82 10.78
CA PHE A 125 10.20 -3.17 11.46
C PHE A 125 11.42 -4.08 11.60
N ALA A 126 11.23 -5.40 11.62
CA ALA A 126 12.31 -6.38 11.62
C ALA A 126 12.88 -6.64 10.20
N GLU A 127 12.14 -6.29 9.15
CA GLU A 127 12.60 -6.39 7.77
C GLU A 127 13.57 -5.26 7.40
N GLY A 128 14.24 -5.42 6.24
CA GLY A 128 15.15 -4.39 5.74
C GLY A 128 14.44 -3.10 5.29
N ALA A 129 15.20 -2.00 5.20
CA ALA A 129 14.74 -0.67 4.82
C ALA A 129 13.85 -0.61 3.55
N SER A 130 14.04 -1.55 2.62
CA SER A 130 13.21 -1.59 1.40
C SER A 130 11.74 -1.89 1.68
N ALA A 131 11.42 -2.67 2.72
CA ALA A 131 10.04 -2.93 3.13
C ALA A 131 9.42 -1.67 3.75
N ARG A 132 10.16 -0.99 4.63
CA ARG A 132 9.71 0.27 5.25
C ARG A 132 9.51 1.38 4.23
N ARG A 133 10.41 1.53 3.24
CA ARG A 133 10.21 2.50 2.12
C ARG A 133 8.94 2.22 1.34
N ARG A 134 8.69 0.95 0.97
CA ARG A 134 7.45 0.57 0.26
C ARG A 134 6.20 0.84 1.09
N PHE A 135 6.29 0.68 2.41
CA PHE A 135 5.20 1.03 3.31
C PHE A 135 4.93 2.54 3.28
N VAL A 136 5.96 3.38 3.45
CA VAL A 136 5.84 4.84 3.36
C VAL A 136 5.32 5.27 2.00
N ASP A 137 5.86 4.73 0.89
CA ASP A 137 5.40 5.06 -0.47
C ASP A 137 3.91 4.78 -0.67
N ARG A 138 3.43 3.68 -0.11
CA ARG A 138 2.00 3.35 -0.17
C ARG A 138 1.16 4.38 0.59
N LEU A 139 1.62 4.83 1.76
CA LEU A 139 0.95 5.88 2.51
C LEU A 139 1.00 7.23 1.77
N VAL A 140 2.13 7.58 1.14
CA VAL A 140 2.24 8.79 0.30
C VAL A 140 1.27 8.74 -0.88
N LEU A 141 1.11 7.58 -1.54
CA LEU A 141 0.19 7.41 -2.68
C LEU A 141 -1.26 7.78 -2.37
N THR A 142 -1.68 7.63 -1.13
CA THR A 142 -3.05 7.94 -0.74
C THR A 142 -3.30 9.45 -0.65
N VAL A 143 -2.28 10.25 -0.40
CA VAL A 143 -2.37 11.71 -0.30
C VAL A 143 -1.82 12.42 -1.54
N GLU A 144 -0.91 11.79 -2.27
CA GLU A 144 -0.26 12.35 -3.46
C GLU A 144 -0.24 11.35 -4.65
N PRO A 145 -1.28 11.33 -5.49
CA PRO A 145 -1.38 10.39 -6.62
C PRO A 145 -0.20 10.43 -7.60
N ALA A 146 0.39 11.62 -7.78
CA ALA A 146 1.53 11.82 -8.67
C ALA A 146 2.78 11.02 -8.24
N HIS A 147 2.86 10.60 -6.96
CA HIS A 147 3.95 9.80 -6.42
C HIS A 147 4.14 8.48 -7.19
N ALA A 148 3.06 7.83 -7.65
CA ALA A 148 3.14 6.59 -8.42
C ALA A 148 3.96 6.76 -9.71
N ARG A 149 3.71 7.85 -10.45
CA ARG A 149 4.45 8.13 -11.69
C ARG A 149 5.91 8.50 -11.40
N ARG A 150 6.15 9.31 -10.38
CA ARG A 150 7.51 9.68 -9.96
C ARG A 150 8.32 8.47 -9.56
N ALA A 151 7.75 7.58 -8.72
CA ALA A 151 8.41 6.34 -8.30
C ALA A 151 8.75 5.44 -9.50
N THR A 152 7.82 5.25 -10.45
CA THR A 152 8.05 4.45 -11.66
C THR A 152 9.15 5.04 -12.54
N ARG A 153 9.13 6.36 -12.77
CA ARG A 153 10.18 7.06 -13.55
C ARG A 153 11.52 6.95 -12.86
N TYR A 154 11.56 7.18 -11.55
CA TYR A 154 12.77 7.05 -10.74
C TYR A 154 13.38 5.65 -10.83
N GLU A 155 12.57 4.61 -10.59
CA GLU A 155 13.03 3.21 -10.65
C GLU A 155 13.54 2.82 -12.04
N THR A 156 12.94 3.34 -13.09
CA THR A 156 13.37 3.07 -14.47
C THR A 156 14.72 3.74 -14.75
N ALA A 157 14.87 5.02 -14.43
CA ALA A 157 16.13 5.74 -14.60
C ALA A 157 17.24 5.15 -13.72
N LEU A 158 16.91 4.69 -12.49
CA LEU A 158 17.87 4.04 -11.60
C LEU A 158 18.40 2.73 -12.18
N ARG A 159 17.52 1.89 -12.74
CA ARG A 159 17.95 0.65 -13.41
C ARG A 159 18.84 0.92 -14.60
N GLU A 160 18.48 1.89 -15.45
CA GLU A 160 19.30 2.27 -16.61
C GLU A 160 20.65 2.85 -16.21
N ARG A 161 20.68 3.75 -15.21
CA ARG A 161 21.95 4.28 -14.69
C ARG A 161 22.84 3.17 -14.13
N ASN A 162 22.29 2.27 -13.33
CA ASN A 162 23.04 1.14 -12.78
C ASN A 162 23.55 0.21 -13.89
N ARG A 163 22.76 -0.03 -14.94
CA ARG A 163 23.18 -0.83 -16.11
C ARG A 163 24.39 -0.17 -16.80
N LEU A 164 24.33 1.14 -17.06
CA LEU A 164 25.44 1.87 -17.68
C LEU A 164 26.70 1.88 -16.81
N LEU A 165 26.55 2.06 -15.49
CA LEU A 165 27.68 2.05 -14.57
C LEU A 165 28.32 0.67 -14.40
N SER A 166 27.56 -0.41 -14.64
CA SER A 166 28.06 -1.79 -14.57
C SER A 166 28.70 -2.25 -15.87
N ASP A 167 28.54 -1.49 -16.97
CA ASP A 167 29.14 -1.83 -18.26
C ASP A 167 30.67 -1.69 -18.19
N PRO A 168 31.47 -2.65 -18.70
CA PRO A 168 32.92 -2.51 -18.80
C PRO A 168 33.36 -1.30 -19.65
N ALA A 169 32.58 -0.98 -20.70
CA ALA A 169 32.80 0.21 -21.50
C ALA A 169 32.52 1.50 -20.69
N GLU A 170 33.22 2.56 -21.02
CA GLU A 170 32.97 3.86 -20.39
C GLU A 170 31.63 4.42 -20.91
N PRO A 171 30.66 4.71 -20.03
CA PRO A 171 29.35 5.20 -20.45
C PRO A 171 29.45 6.60 -21.00
N ASP A 172 28.62 6.93 -22.00
CA ASP A 172 28.48 8.27 -22.53
C ASP A 172 28.09 9.26 -21.41
N PRO A 173 28.92 10.30 -21.14
CA PRO A 173 28.64 11.28 -20.09
C PRO A 173 27.31 12.00 -20.28
N ALA A 174 26.92 12.30 -21.53
CA ALA A 174 25.66 12.98 -21.83
C ALA A 174 24.44 12.11 -21.49
N TRP A 175 24.53 10.80 -21.71
CA TRP A 175 23.47 9.88 -21.32
C TRP A 175 23.35 9.76 -19.80
N LEU A 176 24.48 9.69 -19.07
CA LEU A 176 24.46 9.72 -17.61
C LEU A 176 23.88 11.04 -17.09
N ASP A 177 24.27 12.18 -17.64
CA ASP A 177 23.74 13.50 -17.24
C ASP A 177 22.20 13.55 -17.40
N ALA A 178 21.66 13.03 -18.51
CA ALA A 178 20.21 12.97 -18.75
C ALA A 178 19.47 12.06 -17.73
N LEU A 179 20.01 10.87 -17.43
CA LEU A 179 19.44 9.96 -16.45
C LEU A 179 19.52 10.53 -15.03
N GLU A 180 20.62 11.16 -14.67
CA GLU A 180 20.83 11.80 -13.38
C GLU A 180 19.92 13.01 -13.18
N GLY A 181 19.66 13.78 -14.23
CA GLY A 181 18.64 14.85 -14.20
C GLY A 181 17.24 14.29 -13.89
N GLN A 182 16.86 13.20 -14.54
CA GLN A 182 15.58 12.52 -14.26
C GLN A 182 15.54 11.92 -12.85
N LEU A 183 16.63 11.30 -12.39
CA LEU A 183 16.76 10.76 -11.05
C LEU A 183 16.66 11.86 -9.99
N ALA A 184 17.28 12.98 -10.22
CA ALA A 184 17.29 14.12 -9.31
C ALA A 184 15.89 14.74 -9.18
N GLU A 185 15.23 15.05 -10.32
CA GLU A 185 13.86 15.56 -10.32
C GLU A 185 12.89 14.66 -9.56
N CYS A 186 12.83 13.37 -9.95
CA CYS A 186 11.92 12.43 -9.33
C CYS A 186 12.34 12.08 -7.90
N GLY A 187 13.64 11.93 -7.65
CA GLY A 187 14.21 11.53 -6.36
C GLY A 187 14.00 12.57 -5.27
N ALA A 188 14.26 13.83 -5.57
CA ALA A 188 14.03 14.95 -4.66
C ALA A 188 12.53 15.05 -4.28
N ALA A 189 11.64 14.96 -5.28
CA ALA A 189 10.20 14.97 -5.03
C ALA A 189 9.72 13.78 -4.17
N ILE A 190 10.27 12.56 -4.38
CA ILE A 190 9.98 11.38 -3.56
C ILE A 190 10.46 11.59 -2.12
N ALA A 191 11.69 12.08 -1.91
CA ALA A 191 12.23 12.35 -0.58
C ALA A 191 11.40 13.40 0.17
N ALA A 192 11.05 14.50 -0.50
CA ALA A 192 10.22 15.56 0.06
C ALA A 192 8.83 15.06 0.49
N ALA A 193 8.16 14.26 -0.38
CA ALA A 193 6.84 13.70 -0.09
C ALA A 193 6.87 12.75 1.12
N ARG A 194 7.86 11.84 1.18
CA ARG A 194 8.04 10.91 2.31
C ARG A 194 8.33 11.67 3.60
N ARG A 195 9.25 12.63 3.59
CA ARG A 195 9.62 13.46 4.75
C ARG A 195 8.42 14.26 5.26
N THR A 196 7.65 14.84 4.36
CA THR A 196 6.45 15.60 4.72
C THR A 196 5.40 14.71 5.35
N LEU A 197 5.12 13.54 4.78
CA LEU A 197 4.14 12.60 5.34
C LEU A 197 4.59 12.09 6.72
N VAL A 198 5.85 11.67 6.86
CA VAL A 198 6.37 11.15 8.13
C VAL A 198 6.28 12.20 9.24
N ARG A 199 6.62 13.47 8.96
CA ARG A 199 6.44 14.56 9.94
C ARG A 199 4.99 14.78 10.30
N ARG A 200 4.06 14.74 9.34
CA ARG A 200 2.62 14.88 9.61
C ARG A 200 2.10 13.75 10.48
N LEU A 201 2.53 12.51 10.21
CA LEU A 201 2.17 11.34 11.01
C LEU A 201 2.74 11.42 12.42
N ASP A 202 4.02 11.77 12.56
CA ASP A 202 4.67 11.92 13.89
C ASP A 202 3.95 12.96 14.72
N TYR A 203 3.64 14.13 14.15
CA TYR A 203 2.87 15.19 14.81
C TYR A 203 1.46 14.72 15.21
N ALA A 204 0.74 14.05 14.31
CA ALA A 204 -0.61 13.56 14.59
C ALA A 204 -0.61 12.52 15.73
N ILE A 205 0.32 11.57 15.69
CA ILE A 205 0.49 10.55 16.73
C ILE A 205 0.88 11.17 18.09
N ALA A 206 1.74 12.20 18.08
CA ALA A 206 2.14 12.90 19.30
C ALA A 206 0.98 13.66 19.95
N ALA A 207 0.05 14.18 19.13
CA ALA A 207 -1.13 14.91 19.59
C ALA A 207 -2.27 14.00 20.09
N GLU A 208 -2.22 12.70 19.83
CA GLU A 208 -3.25 11.76 20.31
C GLU A 208 -3.21 11.63 21.84
N PRO A 209 -4.38 11.50 22.49
CA PRO A 209 -4.44 11.17 23.91
C PRO A 209 -3.82 9.80 24.17
N ASP A 210 -3.48 9.51 25.42
CA ASP A 210 -3.02 8.18 25.80
C ASP A 210 -4.11 7.15 25.53
N GLY A 211 -3.74 6.10 24.85
CA GLY A 211 -4.64 5.06 24.36
C GLY A 211 -4.06 3.66 24.51
N PRO A 212 -4.81 2.62 24.13
CA PRO A 212 -4.41 1.23 24.31
C PRO A 212 -3.33 0.77 23.30
N PHE A 213 -3.03 1.60 22.28
CA PHE A 213 -1.99 1.27 21.30
C PHE A 213 -0.65 1.90 21.68
N ALA A 214 0.44 1.22 21.35
CA ALA A 214 1.78 1.76 21.54
C ALA A 214 1.98 3.00 20.67
N ARG A 215 2.57 4.05 21.24
CA ARG A 215 2.90 5.31 20.53
C ARG A 215 4.26 5.19 19.86
N PRO A 216 4.36 5.19 18.52
CA PRO A 216 5.63 5.29 17.82
C PRO A 216 6.08 6.75 17.71
N LEU A 217 7.37 6.98 17.72
CA LEU A 217 8.05 8.18 17.23
C LEU A 217 8.58 7.87 15.84
N LEU A 218 8.32 8.74 14.87
CA LEU A 218 8.64 8.51 13.47
C LEU A 218 9.68 9.52 12.98
N ALA A 219 10.73 9.02 12.32
CA ALA A 219 11.70 9.85 11.65
C ALA A 219 12.02 9.32 10.25
N TYR A 220 12.00 10.18 9.24
CA TYR A 220 12.52 9.85 7.93
C TYR A 220 14.01 10.13 7.92
N THR A 221 14.83 9.10 7.73
CA THR A 221 16.29 9.15 7.82
C THR A 221 16.91 8.93 6.44
N GLY A 222 18.00 9.63 6.16
CA GLY A 222 18.74 9.54 4.91
C GLY A 222 19.31 10.90 4.50
N GLU A 223 20.23 10.86 3.54
CA GLU A 223 20.96 12.03 3.06
C GLU A 223 20.40 12.60 1.75
N THR A 224 19.26 12.04 1.25
CA THR A 224 18.69 12.51 -0.01
C THR A 224 18.17 13.92 0.13
N SER A 225 18.73 14.83 -0.70
CA SER A 225 18.24 16.20 -0.81
C SER A 225 16.84 16.24 -1.42
N ASP A 226 15.99 17.13 -0.94
CA ASP A 226 14.72 17.51 -1.56
C ASP A 226 14.86 18.63 -2.60
N ASP A 227 16.10 19.13 -2.81
CA ASP A 227 16.48 19.97 -3.94
C ASP A 227 17.04 19.12 -5.08
N ALA A 228 16.41 19.20 -6.25
CA ALA A 228 16.80 18.45 -7.43
C ALA A 228 18.18 18.85 -7.95
N VAL A 229 18.57 20.13 -7.85
CA VAL A 229 19.89 20.59 -8.31
C VAL A 229 21.00 20.01 -7.43
N ALA A 230 20.80 20.05 -6.11
CA ALA A 230 21.75 19.45 -5.17
C ALA A 230 21.86 17.93 -5.37
N LEU A 231 20.73 17.24 -5.56
CA LEU A 231 20.75 15.79 -5.80
C LEU A 231 21.42 15.41 -7.12
N ALA A 232 21.23 16.19 -8.19
CA ALA A 232 21.92 15.99 -9.47
C ALA A 232 23.45 16.13 -9.31
N ALA A 233 23.89 17.15 -8.60
CA ALA A 233 25.31 17.34 -8.29
C ALA A 233 25.89 16.15 -7.51
N MET A 234 25.18 15.68 -6.46
CA MET A 234 25.59 14.50 -5.68
C MET A 234 25.70 13.23 -6.55
N LEU A 235 24.73 12.98 -7.44
CA LEU A 235 24.77 11.83 -8.36
C LEU A 235 25.97 11.89 -9.31
N LYS A 236 26.30 13.08 -9.81
CA LYS A 236 27.46 13.29 -10.69
C LYS A 236 28.78 13.08 -9.95
N ASP A 237 28.90 13.62 -8.76
CA ASP A 237 30.11 13.52 -7.94
C ASP A 237 30.40 12.07 -7.48
N THR A 238 29.32 11.27 -7.30
CA THR A 238 29.47 9.88 -6.84
C THR A 238 29.70 8.86 -7.96
N ARG A 239 29.71 9.23 -9.24
CA ARG A 239 29.83 8.31 -10.41
C ARG A 239 30.93 7.26 -10.26
N ARG A 240 32.14 7.69 -9.83
CA ARG A 240 33.28 6.77 -9.66
C ARG A 240 33.03 5.73 -8.57
N ARG A 241 32.47 6.15 -7.44
CA ARG A 241 32.11 5.26 -6.32
C ARG A 241 30.98 4.31 -6.71
N ASP A 242 29.95 4.83 -7.40
CA ASP A 242 28.80 4.08 -7.87
C ASP A 242 29.22 3.02 -8.89
N ARG A 243 30.14 3.36 -9.82
CA ARG A 243 30.72 2.42 -10.78
C ARG A 243 31.50 1.30 -10.08
N ALA A 244 32.36 1.64 -9.11
CA ALA A 244 33.09 0.66 -8.33
C ALA A 244 32.18 -0.27 -7.52
N ALA A 245 31.02 0.24 -7.06
CA ALA A 245 30.02 -0.53 -6.32
C ALA A 245 29.03 -1.29 -7.25
N GLY A 246 29.04 -1.05 -8.55
CA GLY A 246 28.07 -1.57 -9.52
C GLY A 246 26.64 -1.08 -9.30
N ARG A 247 26.45 -0.01 -8.54
CA ARG A 247 25.11 0.52 -8.18
C ARG A 247 25.16 1.95 -7.69
N THR A 248 24.06 2.66 -7.82
CA THR A 248 23.87 4.02 -7.27
C THR A 248 23.79 3.96 -5.73
N LEU A 249 24.58 4.78 -5.06
CA LEU A 249 24.71 4.84 -3.60
C LEU A 249 23.97 6.01 -2.96
N VAL A 250 23.47 6.96 -3.75
CA VAL A 250 22.80 8.19 -3.30
C VAL A 250 21.40 8.25 -3.87
N GLY A 251 20.44 8.70 -3.07
CA GLY A 251 19.04 8.90 -3.48
C GLY A 251 18.02 8.19 -2.60
N PRO A 252 16.72 8.45 -2.80
CA PRO A 252 15.63 8.02 -1.90
C PRO A 252 15.45 6.50 -1.80
N HIS A 253 16.10 5.72 -2.66
CA HIS A 253 16.18 4.26 -2.54
C HIS A 253 17.16 3.81 -1.44
N ARG A 254 17.93 4.74 -0.82
CA ARG A 254 18.84 4.50 0.30
C ARG A 254 18.30 5.01 1.63
N ASP A 255 17.33 5.93 1.61
CA ASP A 255 16.70 6.47 2.80
C ASP A 255 15.85 5.43 3.53
N ASP A 256 15.45 5.72 4.77
CA ASP A 256 14.68 4.80 5.60
C ASP A 256 13.63 5.51 6.47
N LEU A 257 12.68 4.75 6.99
CA LEU A 257 11.79 5.12 8.08
C LEU A 257 12.33 4.54 9.39
N ALA A 258 12.81 5.38 10.28
CA ALA A 258 13.11 4.98 11.64
C ALA A 258 11.84 5.08 12.51
N VAL A 259 11.59 4.03 13.30
CA VAL A 259 10.46 3.95 14.22
C VAL A 259 10.98 3.57 15.59
N THR A 260 10.63 4.36 16.62
CA THR A 260 11.02 4.14 18.01
C THR A 260 9.79 4.07 18.88
N MET A 261 9.69 3.12 19.79
CA MET A 261 8.61 3.04 20.76
C MET A 261 8.81 4.13 21.82
N ALA A 262 7.90 5.11 21.89
CA ALA A 262 8.03 6.28 22.76
C ALA A 262 8.20 5.91 24.25
N ALA A 263 7.35 4.99 24.76
CA ALA A 263 7.35 4.61 26.18
C ALA A 263 8.66 3.99 26.70
N LYS A 264 9.43 3.34 25.84
CA LYS A 264 10.68 2.64 26.20
C LYS A 264 11.92 3.29 25.59
N ASN A 265 11.73 4.21 24.66
CA ASN A 265 12.81 4.77 23.83
C ASN A 265 13.69 3.70 23.16
N VAL A 266 13.03 2.64 22.62
CA VAL A 266 13.69 1.50 21.99
C VAL A 266 13.28 1.44 20.52
N PRO A 267 14.24 1.22 19.57
CA PRO A 267 13.90 1.01 18.16
C PRO A 267 12.88 -0.11 17.98
N ALA A 268 11.92 0.08 17.08
CA ALA A 268 10.80 -0.85 16.88
C ALA A 268 11.26 -2.26 16.52
N GLU A 269 12.38 -2.42 15.83
CA GLU A 269 12.98 -3.73 15.48
C GLU A 269 13.38 -4.57 16.69
N HIS A 270 13.63 -3.93 17.85
CA HIS A 270 13.99 -4.57 19.11
C HIS A 270 12.80 -4.75 20.07
N CYS A 271 11.61 -4.31 19.68
CA CYS A 271 10.39 -4.50 20.44
C CYS A 271 9.79 -5.89 20.19
N SER A 272 8.92 -6.34 21.09
CA SER A 272 8.15 -7.59 20.90
C SER A 272 7.21 -7.48 19.67
N THR A 273 6.83 -8.62 19.11
CA THR A 273 5.91 -8.66 17.95
C THR A 273 4.58 -7.97 18.23
N GLY A 274 4.06 -8.11 19.46
CA GLY A 274 2.83 -7.42 19.88
C GLY A 274 3.00 -5.89 19.93
N GLU A 275 4.14 -5.40 20.40
CA GLU A 275 4.46 -3.97 20.42
C GLU A 275 4.68 -3.42 19.01
N GLN A 276 5.38 -4.16 18.14
CA GLN A 276 5.55 -3.80 16.74
C GLN A 276 4.19 -3.67 16.04
N LYS A 277 3.31 -4.65 16.24
CA LYS A 277 1.95 -4.64 15.70
C LYS A 277 1.13 -3.45 16.22
N ALA A 278 1.21 -3.16 17.52
CA ALA A 278 0.51 -2.02 18.12
C ALA A 278 0.99 -0.69 17.55
N MET A 279 2.31 -0.50 17.35
CA MET A 279 2.86 0.69 16.69
C MET A 279 2.44 0.79 15.22
N LEU A 280 2.42 -0.32 14.51
CA LEU A 280 1.99 -0.36 13.11
C LEU A 280 0.51 0.01 12.96
N ILE A 281 -0.36 -0.48 13.86
CA ILE A 281 -1.77 -0.09 13.92
C ILE A 281 -1.90 1.41 14.20
N SER A 282 -1.15 1.96 15.17
CA SER A 282 -1.14 3.40 15.45
C SER A 282 -0.80 4.24 14.23
N ILE A 283 0.22 3.86 13.47
CA ILE A 283 0.62 4.57 12.25
C ILE A 283 -0.50 4.52 11.19
N VAL A 284 -1.11 3.35 10.98
CA VAL A 284 -2.18 3.19 9.98
C VAL A 284 -3.44 3.95 10.38
N LEU A 285 -3.79 3.96 11.66
CA LEU A 285 -4.93 4.74 12.17
C LEU A 285 -4.69 6.24 12.05
N ALA A 286 -3.55 6.74 12.51
CA ALA A 286 -3.18 8.14 12.36
C ALA A 286 -3.18 8.57 10.88
N HIS A 287 -2.69 7.72 9.99
CA HIS A 287 -2.74 7.98 8.57
C HIS A 287 -4.18 8.04 8.03
N ALA A 288 -5.06 7.13 8.45
CA ALA A 288 -6.46 7.13 8.05
C ALA A 288 -7.21 8.38 8.53
N GLU A 289 -6.82 8.95 9.68
CA GLU A 289 -7.39 10.15 10.26
C GLU A 289 -6.83 11.46 9.70
N LEU A 290 -5.57 11.46 9.19
CA LEU A 290 -4.97 12.66 8.59
C LEU A 290 -5.82 13.27 7.47
N GLY A 291 -6.71 12.49 6.90
CA GLY A 291 -7.52 12.92 5.79
C GLY A 291 -6.69 13.22 4.53
N ASP A 292 -7.40 13.45 3.46
CA ASP A 292 -6.87 13.96 2.20
C ASP A 292 -7.79 15.10 1.78
N ASP A 293 -7.25 16.23 1.37
CA ASP A 293 -8.01 17.36 0.82
C ASP A 293 -8.69 16.99 -0.52
N SER A 294 -8.35 15.82 -1.08
CA SER A 294 -9.01 15.30 -2.27
C SER A 294 -10.33 14.61 -1.90
N ALA A 295 -11.37 14.86 -2.68
CA ALA A 295 -12.67 14.20 -2.56
C ALA A 295 -12.65 12.70 -2.95
N ARG A 296 -11.47 12.09 -3.07
CA ARG A 296 -11.33 10.69 -3.50
C ARG A 296 -11.85 9.72 -2.45
N PRO A 297 -12.60 8.69 -2.87
CA PRO A 297 -12.98 7.61 -1.98
C PRO A 297 -11.76 6.94 -1.33
N ARG A 298 -11.86 6.61 -0.03
CA ARG A 298 -10.80 5.98 0.75
C ARG A 298 -11.22 4.59 1.21
N LEU A 299 -10.36 3.60 0.97
CA LEU A 299 -10.54 2.23 1.43
C LEU A 299 -9.42 1.85 2.40
N LEU A 300 -9.80 1.18 3.47
CA LEU A 300 -8.88 0.58 4.42
C LEU A 300 -9.15 -0.92 4.52
N LEU A 301 -8.14 -1.74 4.17
CA LEU A 301 -8.22 -3.19 4.15
C LEU A 301 -7.46 -3.75 5.35
N LEU A 302 -8.14 -4.44 6.25
CA LEU A 302 -7.58 -4.98 7.49
C LEU A 302 -7.72 -6.51 7.50
N ASP A 303 -6.62 -7.21 7.24
CA ASP A 303 -6.61 -8.67 7.18
C ASP A 303 -6.27 -9.26 8.55
N GLU A 304 -7.21 -9.97 9.16
CA GLU A 304 -7.10 -10.67 10.46
C GLU A 304 -6.66 -9.80 11.66
N ILE A 305 -6.83 -8.49 11.59
CA ILE A 305 -6.32 -7.57 12.62
C ILE A 305 -7.14 -7.66 13.91
N ALA A 306 -8.47 -7.70 13.81
CA ALA A 306 -9.38 -7.68 14.96
C ALA A 306 -9.29 -8.93 15.84
N ALA A 307 -9.01 -10.10 15.24
CA ALA A 307 -8.96 -11.39 15.94
C ALA A 307 -7.82 -11.47 16.99
N HIS A 308 -6.77 -10.69 16.83
CA HIS A 308 -5.59 -10.71 17.70
C HIS A 308 -5.55 -9.54 18.71
N LEU A 309 -6.62 -8.74 18.79
CA LEU A 309 -6.72 -7.63 19.74
C LEU A 309 -7.60 -8.01 20.93
N ASP A 310 -7.17 -7.59 22.11
CA ASP A 310 -8.03 -7.62 23.30
C ASP A 310 -9.27 -6.71 23.12
N PRO A 311 -10.33 -6.88 23.91
CA PRO A 311 -11.56 -6.09 23.75
C PRO A 311 -11.35 -4.59 23.79
N LEU A 312 -10.47 -4.08 24.67
CA LEU A 312 -10.21 -2.64 24.82
C LEU A 312 -9.58 -2.06 23.54
N ARG A 313 -8.56 -2.72 23.02
CA ARG A 313 -7.91 -2.31 21.76
C ARG A 313 -8.85 -2.42 20.57
N ARG A 314 -9.70 -3.43 20.55
CA ARG A 314 -10.66 -3.64 19.47
C ARG A 314 -11.73 -2.55 19.43
N THR A 315 -12.31 -2.19 20.59
CA THR A 315 -13.26 -1.06 20.68
C THR A 315 -12.61 0.26 20.25
N ALA A 316 -11.39 0.53 20.70
CA ALA A 316 -10.64 1.72 20.27
C ALA A 316 -10.36 1.73 18.76
N LEU A 317 -10.00 0.57 18.18
CA LEU A 317 -9.81 0.41 16.74
C LEU A 317 -11.09 0.80 15.98
N TYR A 318 -12.23 0.23 16.35
CA TYR A 318 -13.50 0.48 15.65
C TYR A 318 -13.97 1.93 15.76
N ALA A 319 -13.79 2.55 16.92
CA ALA A 319 -14.12 3.96 17.13
C ALA A 319 -13.29 4.87 16.19
N ARG A 320 -11.99 4.65 16.11
CA ARG A 320 -11.08 5.44 15.26
C ARG A 320 -11.35 5.17 13.76
N LEU A 321 -11.59 3.93 13.36
CA LEU A 321 -11.96 3.59 12.00
C LEU A 321 -13.27 4.27 11.58
N GLY A 322 -14.28 4.30 12.45
CA GLY A 322 -15.54 5.00 12.21
C GLY A 322 -15.37 6.50 12.01
N ALA A 323 -14.46 7.12 12.77
CA ALA A 323 -14.16 8.54 12.66
C ALA A 323 -13.33 8.89 11.41
N SER A 324 -12.61 7.94 10.82
CA SER A 324 -11.70 8.18 9.68
C SER A 324 -12.41 8.58 8.39
N GLY A 325 -13.71 8.29 8.23
CA GLY A 325 -14.46 8.50 6.99
C GLY A 325 -14.07 7.56 5.84
N ALA A 326 -13.21 6.58 6.08
CA ALA A 326 -12.87 5.55 5.09
C ALA A 326 -13.92 4.42 5.06
N GLN A 327 -14.08 3.77 3.91
CA GLN A 327 -14.77 2.50 3.85
C GLN A 327 -13.80 1.40 4.28
N VAL A 328 -14.18 0.64 5.30
CA VAL A 328 -13.33 -0.35 5.95
C VAL A 328 -13.74 -1.76 5.54
N TRP A 329 -12.76 -2.58 5.18
CA TRP A 329 -12.91 -3.99 4.87
C TRP A 329 -12.06 -4.80 5.84
N MET A 330 -12.68 -5.73 6.54
CA MET A 330 -12.02 -6.57 7.56
C MET A 330 -12.27 -8.04 7.29
N THR A 331 -11.30 -8.87 7.68
CA THR A 331 -11.45 -10.33 7.66
C THR A 331 -11.31 -10.91 9.05
N GLY A 332 -11.98 -12.03 9.29
CA GLY A 332 -11.87 -12.83 10.50
C GLY A 332 -12.38 -14.25 10.28
N THR A 333 -12.04 -15.17 11.17
CA THR A 333 -12.56 -16.54 11.15
C THR A 333 -14.00 -16.61 11.65
N GLU A 334 -14.32 -15.80 12.65
CA GLU A 334 -15.60 -15.81 13.36
C GLU A 334 -16.23 -14.41 13.41
N PRO A 335 -17.57 -14.30 13.52
CA PRO A 335 -18.26 -13.01 13.66
C PRO A 335 -18.06 -12.35 15.03
N ALA A 336 -17.82 -13.13 16.09
CA ALA A 336 -17.80 -12.64 17.48
C ALA A 336 -16.87 -11.43 17.73
N PRO A 337 -15.65 -11.35 17.20
CA PRO A 337 -14.80 -10.18 17.34
C PRO A 337 -15.41 -8.88 16.78
N PHE A 338 -16.37 -8.96 15.89
CA PHE A 338 -16.99 -7.82 15.18
C PHE A 338 -18.35 -7.41 15.73
N ALA A 339 -18.79 -8.00 16.86
CA ALA A 339 -20.11 -7.73 17.45
C ALA A 339 -20.30 -6.26 17.87
N ASP A 340 -19.21 -5.54 18.20
CA ASP A 340 -19.24 -4.14 18.62
C ASP A 340 -19.28 -3.14 17.45
N LEU A 341 -19.33 -3.62 16.20
CA LEU A 341 -19.46 -2.76 15.03
C LEU A 341 -20.87 -2.16 14.92
N PRO A 342 -21.06 -1.00 14.28
CA PRO A 342 -22.38 -0.43 14.03
C PRO A 342 -23.32 -1.41 13.32
N ALA A 343 -24.62 -1.40 13.68
CA ALA A 343 -25.63 -2.25 13.05
C ALA A 343 -25.79 -2.02 11.53
N THR A 344 -25.27 -0.90 11.02
CA THR A 344 -25.24 -0.59 9.58
C THR A 344 -24.07 -1.28 8.85
N SER A 345 -23.26 -2.08 9.55
CA SER A 345 -22.16 -2.85 8.93
C SER A 345 -22.70 -3.97 8.06
N THR A 346 -21.99 -4.31 7.00
CA THR A 346 -22.33 -5.47 6.16
C THR A 346 -21.42 -6.64 6.48
N PHE A 347 -22.02 -7.79 6.70
CA PHE A 347 -21.32 -9.04 6.95
C PHE A 347 -21.45 -9.97 5.76
N TRP A 348 -20.37 -10.65 5.44
CA TRP A 348 -20.25 -11.60 4.35
C TRP A 348 -19.68 -12.90 4.88
N HIS A 349 -20.33 -14.02 4.55
CA HIS A 349 -19.78 -15.35 4.78
C HIS A 349 -19.04 -15.83 3.55
N VAL A 350 -17.81 -16.30 3.73
CA VAL A 350 -16.94 -16.79 2.64
C VAL A 350 -16.71 -18.28 2.85
N ALA A 351 -17.13 -19.10 1.88
CA ALA A 351 -16.92 -20.54 1.88
C ALA A 351 -16.59 -21.00 0.45
N ASP A 352 -15.58 -21.82 0.28
CA ASP A 352 -15.18 -22.46 -0.98
C ASP A 352 -15.10 -21.50 -2.19
N GLY A 353 -14.64 -20.28 -1.97
CA GLY A 353 -14.56 -19.25 -3.00
C GLY A 353 -15.91 -18.58 -3.35
N GLY A 354 -17.01 -19.00 -2.71
CA GLY A 354 -18.28 -18.31 -2.70
C GLY A 354 -18.32 -17.24 -1.63
N VAL A 355 -19.12 -16.18 -1.86
CA VAL A 355 -19.34 -15.09 -0.88
C VAL A 355 -20.84 -14.81 -0.82
N GLU A 356 -21.42 -14.93 0.35
CA GLU A 356 -22.83 -14.69 0.60
C GLU A 356 -22.99 -13.62 1.68
N ARG A 357 -24.04 -12.83 1.59
CA ARG A 357 -24.35 -11.84 2.63
C ARG A 357 -24.96 -12.57 3.84
N ALA A 358 -24.37 -12.35 5.02
CA ALA A 358 -24.84 -12.93 6.27
C ALA A 358 -25.93 -12.08 6.95
#